data_63c3d9e8c10f24437f1e687e07086700
#
_entry.id   63c3d9e8c10f24437f1e687e07086700
#
_cell.length_a   1.000
_cell.length_b   1.000
_cell.length_c   1.000
_cell.angle_alpha   90.00
_cell.angle_beta   90.00
_cell.angle_gamma   90.00
#
_symmetry.space_group_name_H-M   'P 1'
#
loop_
_entity.id
_entity.type
_entity.pdbx_description
1 polymer ?
#
loop_
_entity_poly.entity_id
_entity_poly.type
_entity_poly.pdbx_seq_one_letter_code
_entity_poly.pdbx_strand_id
1 'polypeptide(L)'
;MLKAQKLIITIFISISFVTSQNNKPFELDIRTRLVNDSRTMVNIQITNLMDKPLDYVEGFVIEKDPDKNLVDEKRIVLVYGYEPPLQKGFSTTRSISFDKPTKTRPNTYTFLISKIRFIGESRVFTWHPDIGFIRID
;
A
#
# COMPACT_ATOMS: atom_id res chain seq x y z
N MET A 1 -67.04 -22.49 22.86
CA MET A 1 -66.23 -22.36 21.63
C MET A 1 -64.91 -21.74 22.01
N LEU A 2 -63.87 -22.51 22.01
CA LEU A 2 -62.51 -22.00 22.20
C LEU A 2 -61.98 -21.53 20.84
N LYS A 3 -61.81 -20.21 20.69
CA LYS A 3 -61.11 -19.65 19.55
C LYS A 3 -59.60 -19.84 19.77
N ALA A 4 -58.98 -20.69 18.96
CA ALA A 4 -57.53 -20.80 18.94
C ALA A 4 -56.95 -19.52 18.34
N GLN A 5 -56.34 -18.71 19.19
CA GLN A 5 -55.50 -17.60 18.72
C GLN A 5 -54.19 -18.19 18.19
N LYS A 6 -54.01 -18.09 16.88
CA LYS A 6 -52.71 -18.37 16.26
C LYS A 6 -51.74 -17.29 16.65
N LEU A 7 -50.83 -17.62 17.54
CA LEU A 7 -49.67 -16.76 17.86
C LEU A 7 -48.70 -16.82 16.69
N ILE A 8 -48.65 -15.78 15.90
CA ILE A 8 -47.65 -15.64 14.84
C ILE A 8 -46.38 -15.07 15.51
N ILE A 9 -45.41 -15.96 15.75
CA ILE A 9 -44.07 -15.54 16.20
C ILE A 9 -43.31 -15.10 14.96
N THR A 10 -43.21 -13.78 14.79
CA THR A 10 -42.35 -13.21 13.76
C THR A 10 -40.93 -13.21 14.29
N ILE A 11 -40.09 -14.11 13.81
CA ILE A 11 -38.68 -14.16 14.14
C ILE A 11 -37.99 -13.11 13.26
N PHE A 12 -37.60 -11.97 13.84
CA PHE A 12 -36.69 -11.03 13.19
C PHE A 12 -35.28 -11.61 13.23
N ILE A 13 -34.83 -12.15 12.12
CA ILE A 13 -33.41 -12.50 11.94
C ILE A 13 -32.68 -11.19 11.63
N SER A 14 -32.05 -10.62 12.63
CA SER A 14 -31.11 -9.49 12.44
C SER A 14 -29.86 -10.04 11.77
N ILE A 15 -29.77 -9.88 10.46
CA ILE A 15 -28.54 -10.16 9.72
C ILE A 15 -27.60 -8.97 10.00
N SER A 16 -26.71 -9.13 10.96
CA SER A 16 -25.61 -8.20 11.18
C SER A 16 -24.61 -8.39 10.04
N PHE A 17 -24.63 -7.47 9.08
CA PHE A 17 -23.54 -7.37 8.13
C PHE A 17 -22.29 -6.89 8.90
N VAL A 18 -21.40 -7.81 9.23
CA VAL A 18 -20.06 -7.45 9.67
C VAL A 18 -19.31 -6.98 8.42
N THR A 19 -19.33 -5.69 8.18
CA THR A 19 -18.40 -5.09 7.22
C THR A 19 -17.01 -5.22 7.81
N SER A 20 -16.24 -6.17 7.30
CA SER A 20 -14.81 -6.23 7.54
C SER A 20 -14.20 -4.94 6.99
N GLN A 21 -13.95 -3.96 7.85
CA GLN A 21 -13.14 -2.81 7.48
C GLN A 21 -11.73 -3.33 7.26
N ASN A 22 -11.32 -3.38 6.00
CA ASN A 22 -9.95 -3.63 5.60
C ASN A 22 -9.16 -2.39 6.04
N ASN A 23 -8.69 -2.38 7.28
CA ASN A 23 -7.85 -1.30 7.83
C ASN A 23 -6.46 -1.42 7.23
N LYS A 24 -6.32 -0.98 5.98
CA LYS A 24 -5.01 -0.84 5.34
C LYS A 24 -4.23 0.25 6.08
N PRO A 25 -2.98 -0.01 6.47
CA PRO A 25 -2.15 1.00 7.13
C PRO A 25 -1.70 2.11 6.17
N PHE A 26 -1.60 1.78 4.88
CA PHE A 26 -1.15 2.70 3.84
C PHE A 26 -2.01 2.56 2.59
N GLU A 27 -2.08 3.63 1.84
CA GLU A 27 -2.50 3.62 0.46
C GLU A 27 -1.28 3.90 -0.42
N LEU A 28 -1.06 3.04 -1.43
CA LEU A 28 0.03 3.15 -2.39
C LEU A 28 -0.56 3.38 -3.78
N ASP A 29 -0.11 4.42 -4.44
CA ASP A 29 -0.46 4.73 -5.83
C ASP A 29 0.82 4.79 -6.66
N ILE A 30 0.87 4.03 -7.75
CA ILE A 30 2.01 3.97 -8.66
C ILE A 30 1.55 4.44 -10.02
N ARG A 31 2.22 5.47 -10.55
CA ARG A 31 1.94 6.01 -11.87
C ARG A 31 3.20 6.06 -12.70
N THR A 32 3.09 5.70 -13.95
CA THR A 32 4.19 5.68 -14.90
C THR A 32 3.94 6.65 -16.05
N ARG A 33 5.02 7.26 -16.54
CA ARG A 33 4.99 8.06 -17.76
C ARG A 33 6.32 7.96 -18.50
N LEU A 34 6.28 8.04 -19.82
CA LEU A 34 7.47 8.24 -20.63
C LEU A 34 7.92 9.69 -20.48
N VAL A 35 9.19 9.89 -20.16
CA VAL A 35 9.78 11.24 -20.02
C VAL A 35 10.41 11.68 -21.35
N ASN A 36 11.05 10.72 -22.02
CA ASN A 36 11.62 10.89 -23.36
C ASN A 36 11.66 9.52 -24.05
N ASP A 37 12.32 9.43 -25.21
CA ASP A 37 12.38 8.19 -25.98
C ASP A 37 13.14 7.05 -25.29
N SER A 38 13.84 7.30 -24.18
CA SER A 38 14.73 6.33 -23.51
C SER A 38 14.40 6.04 -22.05
N ARG A 39 13.48 6.79 -21.44
CA ARG A 39 13.26 6.72 -19.99
C ARG A 39 11.77 6.66 -19.62
N THR A 40 11.47 5.80 -18.66
CA THR A 40 10.17 5.75 -17.98
C THR A 40 10.32 6.31 -16.56
N MET A 41 9.50 7.29 -16.21
CA MET A 41 9.42 7.81 -14.86
C MET A 41 8.33 7.06 -14.09
N VAL A 42 8.68 6.54 -12.91
CA VAL A 42 7.73 5.88 -12.00
C VAL A 42 7.56 6.78 -10.78
N ASN A 43 6.33 7.22 -10.56
CA ASN A 43 5.96 8.00 -9.39
C ASN A 43 5.28 7.09 -8.37
N ILE A 44 5.80 7.05 -7.16
CA ILE A 44 5.23 6.29 -6.05
C ILE A 44 4.70 7.30 -5.02
N GLN A 45 3.41 7.21 -4.74
CA GLN A 45 2.76 7.98 -3.69
C GLN A 45 2.36 7.04 -2.56
N ILE A 46 2.72 7.40 -1.33
CA ILE A 46 2.26 6.74 -0.12
C ILE A 46 1.40 7.71 0.69
N THR A 47 0.25 7.22 1.14
CA THR A 47 -0.61 7.93 2.10
C THR A 47 -0.62 7.16 3.41
N ASN A 48 -0.33 7.84 4.51
CA ASN A 48 -0.41 7.24 5.83
C ASN A 48 -1.86 7.23 6.32
N LEU A 49 -2.41 6.05 6.56
CA LEU A 49 -3.78 5.89 7.08
C LEU A 49 -3.81 5.56 8.58
N MET A 50 -2.65 5.46 9.22
CA MET A 50 -2.53 5.15 10.64
C MET A 50 -2.47 6.41 11.51
N ASP A 51 -2.81 6.25 12.79
CA ASP A 51 -2.71 7.33 13.78
C ASP A 51 -1.25 7.66 14.15
N LYS A 52 -0.31 6.76 13.89
CA LYS A 52 1.12 6.97 14.15
C LYS A 52 1.79 7.61 12.94
N PRO A 53 2.47 8.77 13.10
CA PRO A 53 3.26 9.37 12.04
C PRO A 53 4.44 8.50 11.62
N LEU A 54 4.74 8.50 10.32
CA LEU A 54 5.86 7.79 9.73
C LEU A 54 7.09 8.69 9.69
N ASP A 55 8.19 8.23 10.27
CA ASP A 55 9.48 8.93 10.30
C ASP A 55 10.43 8.47 9.19
N TYR A 56 10.28 7.22 8.75
CA TYR A 56 11.10 6.66 7.69
C TYR A 56 10.35 5.57 6.92
N VAL A 57 10.39 5.64 5.60
CA VAL A 57 9.84 4.60 4.71
C VAL A 57 10.78 4.39 3.54
N GLU A 58 11.20 3.16 3.35
CA GLU A 58 12.07 2.70 2.28
C GLU A 58 11.51 1.44 1.65
N GLY A 59 11.73 1.28 0.37
CA GLY A 59 11.34 0.07 -0.33
C GLY A 59 12.03 -0.08 -1.68
N PHE A 60 11.51 -1.02 -2.45
CA PHE A 60 12.01 -1.36 -3.79
C PHE A 60 10.90 -1.23 -4.82
N VAL A 61 11.22 -0.56 -5.91
CA VAL A 61 10.40 -0.56 -7.12
C VAL A 61 10.87 -1.71 -8.00
N ILE A 62 9.97 -2.62 -8.29
CA ILE A 62 10.24 -3.81 -9.09
C ILE A 62 9.60 -3.65 -10.45
N GLU A 63 10.41 -3.74 -11.50
CA GLU A 63 9.96 -3.74 -12.88
C GLU A 63 9.89 -5.18 -13.41
N LYS A 64 8.74 -5.55 -13.95
CA LYS A 64 8.52 -6.84 -14.61
C LYS A 64 8.06 -6.62 -16.05
N ASP A 65 8.51 -7.49 -16.93
CA ASP A 65 8.05 -7.51 -18.31
C ASP A 65 6.62 -8.11 -18.43
N PRO A 66 6.00 -8.07 -19.63
CA PRO A 66 4.68 -8.68 -19.84
C PRO A 66 4.59 -10.17 -19.52
N ASP A 67 5.70 -10.89 -19.55
CA ASP A 67 5.79 -12.32 -19.21
C ASP A 67 6.08 -12.54 -17.72
N LYS A 68 6.02 -11.48 -16.91
CA LYS A 68 6.27 -11.47 -15.45
C LYS A 68 7.72 -11.79 -15.05
N ASN A 69 8.67 -11.67 -15.96
CA ASN A 69 10.09 -11.77 -15.64
C ASN A 69 10.59 -10.48 -15.01
N LEU A 70 11.46 -10.61 -14.01
CA LEU A 70 12.14 -9.46 -13.40
C LEU A 70 13.06 -8.80 -14.42
N VAL A 71 12.89 -7.49 -14.63
CA VAL A 71 13.73 -6.68 -15.51
C VAL A 71 14.72 -5.86 -14.71
N ASP A 72 14.24 -5.15 -13.69
CA ASP A 72 15.05 -4.27 -12.84
C ASP A 72 14.40 -4.12 -11.47
N GLU A 73 15.22 -3.76 -10.48
CA GLU A 73 14.82 -3.50 -9.11
C GLU A 73 15.62 -2.32 -8.58
N LYS A 74 14.94 -1.29 -8.09
CA LYS A 74 15.58 -0.07 -7.58
C LYS A 74 15.05 0.29 -6.20
N ARG A 75 16.00 0.56 -5.29
CA ARG A 75 15.70 1.06 -3.96
C ARG A 75 15.27 2.52 -4.01
N ILE A 76 14.26 2.87 -3.23
CA ILE A 76 13.79 4.25 -3.08
C ILE A 76 13.38 4.52 -1.62
N VAL A 77 13.70 5.72 -1.14
CA VAL A 77 13.23 6.21 0.16
C VAL A 77 12.06 7.16 -0.09
N LEU A 78 10.92 6.85 0.49
CA LEU A 78 9.71 7.67 0.36
C LEU A 78 9.61 8.75 1.43
N VAL A 79 10.00 8.43 2.66
CA VAL A 79 10.05 9.36 3.79
C VAL A 79 11.43 9.28 4.40
N TYR A 80 12.14 10.41 4.42
CA TYR A 80 13.46 10.51 5.04
C TYR A 80 13.35 10.92 6.51
N GLY A 81 14.23 10.38 7.35
CA GLY A 81 14.25 10.68 8.80
C GLY A 81 14.52 12.14 9.15
N TYR A 82 15.07 12.95 8.23
CA TYR A 82 15.30 14.37 8.41
C TYR A 82 14.14 15.26 7.91
N GLU A 83 13.15 14.67 7.26
CA GLU A 83 11.94 15.37 6.84
C GLU A 83 10.90 15.39 7.96
N PRO A 84 9.91 16.30 7.91
CA PRO A 84 8.76 16.22 8.81
C PRO A 84 8.07 14.85 8.68
N PRO A 85 7.68 14.22 9.80
CA PRO A 85 7.00 12.93 9.76
C PRO A 85 5.72 12.98 8.95
N LEU A 86 5.42 11.90 8.24
CA LEU A 86 4.19 11.77 7.46
C LEU A 86 3.01 11.44 8.39
N GLN A 87 2.17 12.45 8.61
CA GLN A 87 1.00 12.36 9.47
C GLN A 87 -0.12 11.56 8.81
N LYS A 88 -1.08 11.10 9.64
CA LYS A 88 -2.30 10.43 9.16
C LYS A 88 -3.04 11.30 8.12
N GLY A 89 -3.41 10.68 7.01
CA GLY A 89 -4.14 11.32 5.92
C GLY A 89 -3.27 12.14 4.97
N PHE A 90 -1.99 12.31 5.26
CA PHE A 90 -1.06 13.00 4.36
C PHE A 90 -0.34 12.02 3.44
N SER A 91 0.04 12.54 2.27
CA SER A 91 0.72 11.78 1.24
C SER A 91 2.06 12.40 0.91
N THR A 92 3.00 11.58 0.49
CA THR A 92 4.25 12.03 -0.15
C THR A 92 4.47 11.24 -1.43
N THR A 93 5.08 11.87 -2.42
CA THR A 93 5.36 11.27 -3.73
C THR A 93 6.85 11.37 -4.03
N ARG A 94 7.43 10.26 -4.49
CA ARG A 94 8.81 10.20 -4.98
C ARG A 94 8.83 9.59 -6.36
N SER A 95 9.82 9.98 -7.14
CA SER A 95 9.98 9.54 -8.52
C SER A 95 11.31 8.82 -8.69
N ILE A 96 11.29 7.78 -9.51
CA ILE A 96 12.48 7.04 -9.91
C ILE A 96 12.37 6.71 -11.39
N SER A 97 13.48 6.73 -12.12
CA SER A 97 13.47 6.45 -13.55
C SER A 97 14.03 5.08 -13.87
N PHE A 98 13.44 4.45 -14.87
CA PHE A 98 13.87 3.19 -15.47
C PHE A 98 14.14 3.39 -16.96
N ASP A 99 14.88 2.47 -17.55
CA ASP A 99 15.06 2.45 -18.99
C ASP A 99 13.74 2.14 -19.67
N LYS A 100 13.54 2.72 -20.85
CA LYS A 100 12.35 2.44 -21.66
C LYS A 100 12.33 0.96 -22.04
N PRO A 101 11.18 0.27 -21.88
CA PRO A 101 11.04 -1.10 -22.34
C PRO A 101 11.27 -1.23 -23.84
N THR A 102 11.96 -2.29 -24.26
CA THR A 102 12.22 -2.60 -25.67
C THR A 102 11.05 -3.31 -26.35
N LYS A 103 10.13 -3.86 -25.55
CA LYS A 103 8.94 -4.57 -26.04
C LYS A 103 7.79 -3.60 -26.30
N THR A 104 6.89 -3.97 -27.23
CA THR A 104 5.70 -3.15 -27.58
C THR A 104 4.66 -3.06 -26.45
N ARG A 105 4.58 -4.08 -25.59
CA ARG A 105 3.70 -4.06 -24.41
C ARG A 105 4.42 -3.42 -23.21
N PRO A 106 3.70 -2.63 -22.39
CA PRO A 106 4.32 -1.95 -21.26
C PRO A 106 4.76 -2.94 -20.16
N ASN A 107 5.85 -2.62 -19.48
CA ASN A 107 6.25 -3.29 -18.26
C ASN A 107 5.34 -2.87 -17.08
N THR A 108 5.27 -3.71 -16.07
CA THR A 108 4.54 -3.43 -14.82
C THR A 108 5.51 -3.05 -13.72
N TYR A 109 5.05 -2.15 -12.83
CA TYR A 109 5.84 -1.67 -11.70
C TYR A 109 5.07 -1.90 -10.42
N THR A 110 5.75 -2.46 -9.42
CA THR A 110 5.22 -2.67 -8.08
C THR A 110 6.18 -2.08 -7.06
N PHE A 111 5.66 -1.70 -5.89
CA PHE A 111 6.46 -1.19 -4.79
C PHE A 111 6.32 -2.12 -3.59
N LEU A 112 7.48 -2.57 -3.06
CA LEU A 112 7.55 -3.36 -1.84
C LEU A 112 8.19 -2.54 -0.73
N ILE A 113 7.50 -2.39 0.39
CA ILE A 113 8.04 -1.75 1.58
C ILE A 113 9.05 -2.68 2.22
N SER A 114 10.28 -2.18 2.43
CA SER A 114 11.34 -2.94 3.10
C SER A 114 11.60 -2.48 4.52
N LYS A 115 11.54 -1.17 4.78
CA LYS A 115 11.78 -0.59 6.11
C LYS A 115 10.77 0.51 6.43
N ILE A 116 10.22 0.44 7.64
CA ILE A 116 9.35 1.48 8.20
C ILE A 116 9.80 1.76 9.62
N ARG A 117 9.82 3.05 9.98
CA ARG A 117 9.99 3.52 11.34
C ARG A 117 8.92 4.56 11.67
N PHE A 118 8.36 4.45 12.86
CA PHE A 118 7.41 5.42 13.40
C PHE A 118 8.16 6.49 14.20
N ILE A 119 7.59 7.69 14.26
CA ILE A 119 8.20 8.76 15.03
C ILE A 119 8.33 8.39 16.52
N GLY A 120 9.46 8.74 17.12
CA GLY A 120 9.73 8.46 18.52
C GLY A 120 10.06 7.00 18.84
N GLU A 121 10.10 6.13 17.83
CA GLU A 121 10.47 4.73 18.00
C GLU A 121 11.82 4.43 17.36
N SER A 122 12.66 3.62 18.02
CA SER A 122 13.93 3.14 17.47
C SER A 122 13.75 1.86 16.64
N ARG A 123 12.62 1.18 16.81
CA ARG A 123 12.30 -0.10 16.15
C ARG A 123 12.07 0.08 14.67
N VAL A 124 12.61 -0.83 13.87
CA VAL A 124 12.42 -0.87 12.42
C VAL A 124 11.56 -2.09 12.07
N PHE A 125 10.60 -1.86 11.21
CA PHE A 125 9.68 -2.89 10.72
C PHE A 125 9.79 -3.03 9.20
N THR A 126 9.50 -4.21 8.70
CA THR A 126 9.02 -4.39 7.33
C THR A 126 7.50 -4.57 7.34
N TRP A 127 6.87 -4.46 6.18
CA TRP A 127 5.45 -4.66 6.06
C TRP A 127 5.11 -5.43 4.78
N HIS A 128 4.21 -6.38 4.91
CA HIS A 128 3.67 -7.14 3.80
C HIS A 128 2.14 -7.19 3.89
N PRO A 129 1.40 -7.03 2.78
CA PRO A 129 -0.07 -6.96 2.82
C PRO A 129 -0.73 -8.20 3.43
N ASP A 130 -0.13 -9.39 3.29
CA ASP A 130 -0.70 -10.64 3.81
C ASP A 130 -0.30 -10.97 5.26
N ILE A 131 0.81 -10.40 5.73
CA ILE A 131 1.42 -10.74 7.03
C ILE A 131 1.29 -9.58 8.02
N GLY A 132 1.31 -8.33 7.55
CA GLY A 132 1.36 -7.14 8.37
C GLY A 132 2.78 -6.69 8.71
N PHE A 133 2.95 -6.04 9.86
CA PHE A 133 4.24 -5.55 10.31
C PHE A 133 5.08 -6.66 10.95
N ILE A 134 6.35 -6.71 10.56
CA ILE A 134 7.35 -7.63 11.14
C ILE A 134 8.54 -6.78 11.56
N ARG A 135 8.95 -6.91 12.83
CA ARG A 135 10.14 -6.26 13.34
C ARG A 135 11.39 -6.92 12.75
N ILE A 136 12.35 -6.11 12.29
CA ILE A 136 13.57 -6.58 11.59
C ILE A 136 14.88 -6.13 12.23
N ASP A 137 14.83 -5.37 13.34
CA ASP A 137 16.00 -4.93 14.12
C ASP A 137 16.15 -5.66 15.44
#